data_c6674d59b13fd8f43226032ad3d4d35d
#
_entry.id   c6674d59b13fd8f43226032ad3d4d35d
#
_cell.length_a   1.000
_cell.length_b   1.000
_cell.length_c   1.000
_cell.angle_alpha   90.00
_cell.angle_beta   90.00
_cell.angle_gamma   90.00
#
_symmetry.space_group_name_H-M   'P 1'
#
loop_
_entity.id
_entity.type
_entity.pdbx_description
1 polymer ?
#
loop_
_entity_poly.entity_id
_entity_poly.type
_entity_poly.pdbx_seq_one_letter_code
_entity_poly.pdbx_strand_id
1 'polypeptide(L)'
;MTHNMRKTHPILKIVNNSFIDLPAPSNISAWWNFGSLLGLCLIVQVLTGLFLAMHYTADTSSAFSSIAHICRDVQYGWLIRNLHANGASMFFICLYLHVGRGLYYGSYMYKETWNIGVVLLLLVMATAFVGYVLPWGQMSFWGATVITNLLSAIPYIGTSLVEWIWGGFSVDNATLTRFFTFHFLLPFAIMGASMLHLLFLHETGSNNPTGLSSNTDKIPFHPYYTYKDLLGATLLMLLLLLLALFSPNLLGDPENFTPANPLVTPPHIKPEWYFLFAYAILRSIPNKLGGVLALLFSILVLTLIPMLHTSKQRGNTFRPLSQTLFWTLISNIIILTWIGGQPVEDPFIIIGQIASTTYFIIFLILMPAVAKMENFLMKW
;
A
#
# COMPACT_ATOMS: atom_id res chain seq x y z
N MET A 1 21.03 44.64 -7.64
CA MET A 1 19.99 43.58 -7.49
C MET A 1 20.64 42.44 -6.77
N THR A 2 20.22 42.09 -5.58
CA THR A 2 20.71 40.90 -4.88
C THR A 2 20.20 39.66 -5.62
N HIS A 3 21.11 38.94 -6.28
CA HIS A 3 20.78 37.68 -6.95
C HIS A 3 20.31 36.65 -5.91
N ASN A 4 19.03 36.33 -5.92
CA ASN A 4 18.47 35.29 -5.04
C ASN A 4 18.92 33.92 -5.58
N MET A 5 20.00 33.36 -5.01
CA MET A 5 20.60 32.09 -5.42
C MET A 5 19.59 30.93 -5.47
N ARG A 6 18.56 30.93 -4.59
CA ARG A 6 17.49 29.94 -4.59
C ARG A 6 16.72 29.89 -5.92
N LYS A 7 16.58 31.04 -6.60
CA LYS A 7 15.80 31.18 -7.86
C LYS A 7 16.67 31.12 -9.12
N THR A 8 17.99 31.27 -9.00
CA THR A 8 18.91 31.38 -10.13
C THR A 8 19.81 30.15 -10.34
N HIS A 9 20.24 29.51 -9.25
CA HIS A 9 21.07 28.30 -9.34
C HIS A 9 20.24 27.11 -9.83
N PRO A 10 20.64 26.34 -10.86
CA PRO A 10 19.81 25.30 -11.49
C PRO A 10 19.22 24.28 -10.50
N ILE A 11 20.05 23.71 -9.62
CA ILE A 11 19.58 22.72 -8.63
C ILE A 11 18.67 23.36 -7.57
N LEU A 12 19.06 24.51 -7.02
CA LEU A 12 18.27 25.20 -5.99
C LEU A 12 16.93 25.69 -6.55
N LYS A 13 16.86 26.06 -7.84
CA LYS A 13 15.64 26.42 -8.53
C LYS A 13 14.66 25.24 -8.60
N ILE A 14 15.14 24.01 -8.87
CA ILE A 14 14.30 22.81 -8.88
C ILE A 14 13.69 22.60 -7.49
N VAL A 15 14.51 22.60 -6.43
CA VAL A 15 14.06 22.45 -5.05
C VAL A 15 13.07 23.55 -4.67
N ASN A 16 13.39 24.81 -5.04
CA ASN A 16 12.51 25.94 -4.78
C ASN A 16 11.13 25.77 -5.42
N ASN A 17 11.08 25.39 -6.67
CA ASN A 17 9.82 25.26 -7.41
C ASN A 17 9.00 24.05 -7.00
N SER A 18 9.65 23.01 -6.44
CA SER A 18 8.99 21.78 -6.03
C SER A 18 8.50 21.78 -4.58
N PHE A 19 9.14 22.56 -3.68
CA PHE A 19 8.89 22.46 -2.23
C PHE A 19 8.73 23.81 -1.51
N ILE A 20 9.08 24.93 -2.14
CA ILE A 20 9.05 26.24 -1.48
C ILE A 20 8.00 27.14 -2.12
N ASP A 21 8.25 27.59 -3.34
CA ASP A 21 7.36 28.49 -4.07
C ASP A 21 6.24 27.75 -4.85
N LEU A 22 6.09 26.42 -4.64
CA LEU A 22 5.05 25.61 -5.29
C LEU A 22 3.66 26.14 -4.93
N PRO A 23 2.84 26.56 -5.92
CA PRO A 23 1.48 27.02 -5.63
C PRO A 23 0.60 25.85 -5.17
N ALA A 24 0.02 25.94 -3.98
CA ALA A 24 -0.86 24.96 -3.41
C ALA A 24 -2.21 25.57 -3.04
N PRO A 25 -3.33 24.83 -3.14
CA PRO A 25 -4.64 25.32 -2.72
C PRO A 25 -4.63 25.70 -1.24
N SER A 26 -5.27 26.82 -0.88
CA SER A 26 -5.30 27.33 0.50
C SER A 26 -6.15 26.47 1.45
N ASN A 27 -7.02 25.61 0.92
CA ASN A 27 -8.06 24.88 1.66
C ASN A 27 -7.81 23.37 1.79
N ILE A 28 -6.61 22.86 1.46
CA ILE A 28 -6.32 21.43 1.63
C ILE A 28 -6.26 21.04 3.11
N SER A 29 -6.94 19.93 3.44
CA SER A 29 -7.05 19.39 4.79
C SER A 29 -5.90 18.44 5.14
N ALA A 30 -5.93 17.87 6.36
CA ALA A 30 -4.97 16.86 6.81
C ALA A 30 -4.93 15.60 5.92
N TRP A 31 -5.97 15.29 5.17
CA TRP A 31 -5.99 14.20 4.21
C TRP A 31 -4.97 14.35 3.08
N TRP A 32 -4.47 15.56 2.82
CA TRP A 32 -3.41 15.81 1.82
C TRP A 32 -2.01 15.54 2.35
N ASN A 33 -1.83 15.42 3.66
CA ASN A 33 -0.54 15.10 4.27
C ASN A 33 -0.07 13.68 3.97
N PHE A 34 -0.98 12.73 3.66
CA PHE A 34 -0.63 11.32 3.49
C PHE A 34 0.34 11.05 2.32
N GLY A 35 0.43 11.94 1.33
CA GLY A 35 1.44 11.84 0.28
C GLY A 35 2.86 12.08 0.81
N SER A 36 3.09 13.15 1.55
CA SER A 36 4.39 13.44 2.19
C SER A 36 4.74 12.40 3.27
N LEU A 37 3.74 11.91 4.03
CA LEU A 37 3.92 10.84 5.01
C LEU A 37 4.35 9.52 4.37
N LEU A 38 3.84 9.18 3.18
CA LEU A 38 4.31 8.02 2.41
C LEU A 38 5.78 8.17 1.98
N GLY A 39 6.18 9.38 1.60
CA GLY A 39 7.59 9.68 1.34
C GLY A 39 8.47 9.48 2.57
N LEU A 40 8.00 9.91 3.75
CA LEU A 40 8.67 9.66 5.02
C LEU A 40 8.75 8.16 5.35
N CYS A 41 7.64 7.41 5.17
CA CYS A 41 7.64 5.97 5.34
C CYS A 41 8.67 5.29 4.43
N LEU A 42 8.76 5.69 3.16
CA LEU A 42 9.75 5.15 2.23
C LEU A 42 11.18 5.41 2.72
N ILE A 43 11.48 6.62 3.18
CA ILE A 43 12.80 6.96 3.74
C ILE A 43 13.12 6.08 4.96
N VAL A 44 12.18 5.95 5.90
CA VAL A 44 12.37 5.11 7.10
C VAL A 44 12.61 3.66 6.71
N GLN A 45 11.82 3.10 5.78
CA GLN A 45 11.96 1.71 5.32
C GLN A 45 13.28 1.47 4.60
N VAL A 46 13.71 2.37 3.73
CA VAL A 46 15.01 2.25 3.03
C VAL A 46 16.17 2.33 4.02
N LEU A 47 16.16 3.30 4.93
CA LEU A 47 17.26 3.45 5.91
C LEU A 47 17.32 2.26 6.88
N THR A 48 16.21 1.89 7.49
CA THR A 48 16.18 0.74 8.41
C THR A 48 16.52 -0.56 7.68
N GLY A 49 16.03 -0.78 6.46
CA GLY A 49 16.34 -1.94 5.64
C GLY A 49 17.81 -2.03 5.25
N LEU A 50 18.44 -0.89 4.94
CA LEU A 50 19.87 -0.85 4.63
C LEU A 50 20.72 -1.30 5.83
N PHE A 51 20.42 -0.83 7.04
CA PHE A 51 21.13 -1.25 8.25
C PHE A 51 20.85 -2.72 8.59
N LEU A 52 19.63 -3.22 8.39
CA LEU A 52 19.31 -4.64 8.58
C LEU A 52 20.06 -5.53 7.59
N ALA A 53 20.18 -5.12 6.34
CA ALA A 53 20.90 -5.87 5.30
C ALA A 53 22.39 -6.07 5.60
N MET A 54 23.00 -5.20 6.41
CA MET A 54 24.42 -5.35 6.82
C MET A 54 24.67 -6.57 7.74
N HIS A 55 23.63 -7.09 8.37
CA HIS A 55 23.72 -8.18 9.35
C HIS A 55 22.86 -9.40 8.98
N TYR A 56 21.98 -9.27 7.97
CA TYR A 56 21.10 -10.33 7.53
C TYR A 56 21.81 -11.29 6.56
N THR A 57 21.55 -12.59 6.69
CA THR A 57 22.06 -13.62 5.79
C THR A 57 20.91 -14.31 5.08
N ALA A 58 20.86 -14.21 3.74
CA ALA A 58 19.81 -14.80 2.90
C ALA A 58 20.12 -16.29 2.60
N ASP A 59 20.10 -17.13 3.63
CA ASP A 59 20.33 -18.57 3.54
C ASP A 59 19.38 -19.29 4.51
N THR A 60 18.75 -20.38 4.06
CA THR A 60 17.71 -21.08 4.84
C THR A 60 18.20 -21.64 6.17
N SER A 61 19.50 -21.95 6.27
CA SER A 61 20.10 -22.44 7.51
C SER A 61 20.39 -21.35 8.54
N SER A 62 20.53 -20.08 8.11
CA SER A 62 20.99 -18.98 8.96
C SER A 62 20.08 -17.74 8.95
N ALA A 63 19.10 -17.63 8.07
CA ALA A 63 18.24 -16.45 7.97
C ALA A 63 17.52 -16.15 9.29
N PHE A 64 16.85 -17.12 9.88
CA PHE A 64 16.14 -16.94 11.14
C PHE A 64 17.08 -16.57 12.29
N SER A 65 18.24 -17.24 12.39
CA SER A 65 19.24 -16.96 13.42
C SER A 65 19.92 -15.61 13.21
N SER A 66 20.08 -15.13 11.96
CA SER A 66 20.61 -13.80 11.68
C SER A 66 19.68 -12.69 12.17
N ILE A 67 18.35 -12.87 12.05
CA ILE A 67 17.37 -11.94 12.65
C ILE A 67 17.44 -11.98 14.17
N ALA A 68 17.58 -13.16 14.77
CA ALA A 68 17.75 -13.30 16.22
C ALA A 68 19.05 -12.59 16.69
N HIS A 69 20.15 -12.76 15.94
CA HIS A 69 21.42 -12.05 16.18
C HIS A 69 21.24 -10.52 16.10
N ILE A 70 20.57 -10.00 15.06
CA ILE A 70 20.27 -8.58 14.94
C ILE A 70 19.53 -8.06 16.18
N CYS A 71 18.53 -8.80 16.64
CA CYS A 71 17.73 -8.35 17.80
C CYS A 71 18.45 -8.44 19.15
N ARG A 72 19.41 -9.36 19.31
CA ARG A 72 20.06 -9.65 20.59
C ARG A 72 21.44 -9.02 20.72
N ASP A 73 22.24 -9.09 19.66
CA ASP A 73 23.69 -8.84 19.75
C ASP A 73 24.12 -7.56 19.04
N VAL A 74 23.36 -7.09 18.02
CA VAL A 74 23.66 -5.83 17.31
C VAL A 74 23.14 -4.65 18.11
N GLN A 75 23.99 -3.64 18.34
CA GLN A 75 23.61 -2.43 19.08
C GLN A 75 22.42 -1.72 18.43
N TYR A 76 21.32 -1.55 19.17
CA TYR A 76 20.02 -1.06 18.69
C TYR A 76 19.39 -1.85 17.52
N GLY A 77 19.88 -3.05 17.19
CA GLY A 77 19.34 -3.88 16.12
C GLY A 77 17.86 -4.24 16.32
N TRP A 78 17.45 -4.53 17.56
CA TRP A 78 16.06 -4.75 17.94
C TRP A 78 15.16 -3.56 17.57
N LEU A 79 15.63 -2.32 17.81
CA LEU A 79 14.86 -1.12 17.50
C LEU A 79 14.73 -0.92 15.99
N ILE A 80 15.82 -1.05 15.24
CA ILE A 80 15.82 -0.93 13.78
C ILE A 80 14.91 -1.99 13.15
N ARG A 81 14.99 -3.23 13.62
CA ARG A 81 14.12 -4.33 13.16
C ARG A 81 12.65 -4.02 13.45
N ASN A 82 12.32 -3.55 14.66
CA ASN A 82 10.94 -3.22 15.03
C ASN A 82 10.42 -2.01 14.26
N LEU A 83 11.25 -0.99 14.01
CA LEU A 83 10.88 0.15 13.15
C LEU A 83 10.61 -0.30 11.71
N HIS A 84 11.41 -1.23 11.18
CA HIS A 84 11.21 -1.75 9.83
C HIS A 84 9.90 -2.55 9.71
N ALA A 85 9.66 -3.48 10.64
CA ALA A 85 8.47 -4.32 10.63
C ALA A 85 7.17 -3.51 10.84
N ASN A 86 7.13 -2.64 11.86
CA ASN A 86 5.96 -1.79 12.11
C ASN A 86 5.84 -0.64 11.11
N GLY A 87 6.96 -0.17 10.56
CA GLY A 87 6.98 0.82 9.50
C GLY A 87 6.28 0.35 8.22
N ALA A 88 6.33 -0.95 7.90
CA ALA A 88 5.53 -1.52 6.81
C ALA A 88 4.03 -1.33 7.06
N SER A 89 3.53 -1.61 8.27
CA SER A 89 2.14 -1.36 8.64
C SER A 89 1.77 0.13 8.55
N MET A 90 2.63 1.03 9.03
CA MET A 90 2.41 2.49 8.90
C MET A 90 2.36 2.91 7.42
N PHE A 91 3.19 2.32 6.58
CA PHE A 91 3.18 2.58 5.15
C PHE A 91 1.82 2.24 4.53
N PHE A 92 1.27 1.05 4.82
CA PHE A 92 -0.04 0.64 4.31
C PHE A 92 -1.19 1.44 4.88
N ILE A 93 -1.16 1.83 6.17
CA ILE A 93 -2.17 2.75 6.74
C ILE A 93 -2.18 4.06 5.96
N CYS A 94 -1.02 4.70 5.78
CA CYS A 94 -0.91 5.93 5.02
C CYS A 94 -1.35 5.75 3.56
N LEU A 95 -1.01 4.61 2.94
CA LEU A 95 -1.34 4.31 1.55
C LEU A 95 -2.85 4.16 1.34
N TYR A 96 -3.53 3.41 2.21
CA TYR A 96 -4.99 3.24 2.11
C TYR A 96 -5.75 4.54 2.38
N LEU A 97 -5.28 5.37 3.32
CA LEU A 97 -5.85 6.69 3.58
C LEU A 97 -5.60 7.64 2.39
N HIS A 98 -4.43 7.56 1.76
CA HIS A 98 -4.09 8.32 0.57
C HIS A 98 -4.98 7.96 -0.64
N VAL A 99 -5.19 6.67 -0.88
CA VAL A 99 -6.09 6.16 -1.93
C VAL A 99 -7.54 6.54 -1.61
N GLY A 100 -7.99 6.33 -0.37
CA GLY A 100 -9.34 6.69 0.08
C GLY A 100 -9.63 8.18 -0.10
N ARG A 101 -8.68 9.07 0.24
CA ARG A 101 -8.76 10.50 -0.06
C ARG A 101 -8.94 10.75 -1.55
N GLY A 102 -8.17 10.05 -2.40
CA GLY A 102 -8.27 10.16 -3.85
C GLY A 102 -9.65 9.76 -4.39
N LEU A 103 -10.24 8.69 -3.84
CA LEU A 103 -11.59 8.23 -4.19
C LEU A 103 -12.67 9.20 -3.72
N TYR A 104 -12.58 9.69 -2.47
CA TYR A 104 -13.59 10.58 -1.90
C TYR A 104 -13.64 11.95 -2.57
N TYR A 105 -12.48 12.57 -2.77
CA TYR A 105 -12.38 13.93 -3.32
C TYR A 105 -12.19 13.96 -4.84
N GLY A 106 -12.17 12.82 -5.53
CA GLY A 106 -12.07 12.76 -6.98
C GLY A 106 -10.68 13.12 -7.54
N SER A 107 -9.62 12.92 -6.75
CA SER A 107 -8.24 13.14 -7.21
C SER A 107 -7.84 12.16 -8.33
N TYR A 108 -8.52 11.01 -8.45
CA TYR A 108 -8.34 10.03 -9.54
C TYR A 108 -8.60 10.60 -10.93
N MET A 109 -9.25 11.76 -11.04
CA MET A 109 -9.43 12.44 -12.32
C MET A 109 -8.11 12.96 -12.93
N TYR A 110 -7.05 13.04 -12.16
CA TYR A 110 -5.67 13.18 -12.64
C TYR A 110 -5.14 11.80 -13.02
N LYS A 111 -5.50 11.33 -14.22
CA LYS A 111 -5.37 9.93 -14.67
C LYS A 111 -3.94 9.41 -14.59
N GLU A 112 -2.99 10.20 -15.05
CA GLU A 112 -1.57 9.83 -15.07
C GLU A 112 -1.05 9.66 -13.64
N THR A 113 -1.30 10.64 -12.77
CA THR A 113 -0.93 10.60 -11.35
C THR A 113 -1.57 9.41 -10.66
N TRP A 114 -2.88 9.17 -10.89
CA TRP A 114 -3.62 8.07 -10.30
C TRP A 114 -3.09 6.71 -10.72
N ASN A 115 -2.88 6.48 -12.02
CA ASN A 115 -2.44 5.19 -12.54
C ASN A 115 -1.01 4.84 -12.11
N ILE A 116 -0.09 5.81 -12.07
CA ILE A 116 1.23 5.58 -11.47
C ILE A 116 1.09 5.28 -9.98
N GLY A 117 0.13 5.89 -9.28
CA GLY A 117 -0.21 5.55 -7.89
C GLY A 117 -0.66 4.09 -7.73
N VAL A 118 -1.45 3.54 -8.66
CA VAL A 118 -1.82 2.11 -8.64
C VAL A 118 -0.61 1.21 -8.90
N VAL A 119 0.29 1.59 -9.79
CA VAL A 119 1.56 0.87 -9.99
C VAL A 119 2.39 0.90 -8.71
N LEU A 120 2.49 2.04 -8.03
CA LEU A 120 3.17 2.16 -6.73
C LEU A 120 2.54 1.26 -5.67
N LEU A 121 1.21 1.18 -5.59
CA LEU A 121 0.51 0.26 -4.69
C LEU A 121 0.95 -1.19 -4.94
N LEU A 122 0.97 -1.64 -6.19
CA LEU A 122 1.40 -3.00 -6.56
C LEU A 122 2.88 -3.24 -6.21
N LEU A 123 3.76 -2.26 -6.44
CA LEU A 123 5.17 -2.36 -6.10
C LEU A 123 5.39 -2.45 -4.59
N VAL A 124 4.67 -1.64 -3.80
CA VAL A 124 4.74 -1.71 -2.32
C VAL A 124 4.21 -3.05 -1.81
N MET A 125 3.10 -3.55 -2.37
CA MET A 125 2.57 -4.89 -2.03
C MET A 125 3.60 -5.99 -2.33
N ALA A 126 4.20 -5.98 -3.52
CA ALA A 126 5.24 -6.93 -3.90
C ALA A 126 6.45 -6.85 -2.95
N THR A 127 6.91 -5.63 -2.65
CA THR A 127 8.05 -5.40 -1.74
C THR A 127 7.77 -5.93 -0.34
N ALA A 128 6.59 -5.66 0.21
CA ALA A 128 6.20 -6.12 1.53
C ALA A 128 6.08 -7.66 1.58
N PHE A 129 5.51 -8.26 0.54
CA PHE A 129 5.37 -9.72 0.44
C PHE A 129 6.74 -10.42 0.45
N VAL A 130 7.64 -10.04 -0.46
CA VAL A 130 8.96 -10.69 -0.50
C VAL A 130 9.79 -10.39 0.75
N GLY A 131 9.58 -9.22 1.41
CA GLY A 131 10.22 -8.85 2.66
C GLY A 131 9.75 -9.68 3.86
N TYR A 132 8.47 -10.01 3.91
CA TYR A 132 7.90 -10.86 4.97
C TYR A 132 8.44 -12.29 4.95
N VAL A 133 8.91 -12.75 3.81
CA VAL A 133 9.52 -14.08 3.66
C VAL A 133 10.93 -14.15 4.27
N LEU A 134 11.67 -13.04 4.32
CA LEU A 134 13.09 -13.01 4.69
C LEU A 134 13.42 -13.52 6.11
N PRO A 135 12.60 -13.28 7.16
CA PRO A 135 12.88 -13.84 8.47
C PRO A 135 12.92 -15.35 8.53
N TRP A 136 12.36 -16.03 7.55
CA TRP A 136 12.30 -17.48 7.43
C TRP A 136 11.67 -18.16 8.66
N GLY A 137 10.61 -17.54 9.17
CA GLY A 137 9.71 -18.16 10.15
C GLY A 137 8.63 -19.00 9.48
N GLN A 138 7.77 -19.63 10.29
CA GLN A 138 6.69 -20.48 9.79
C GLN A 138 5.75 -19.74 8.83
N MET A 139 5.32 -18.53 9.17
CA MET A 139 4.45 -17.77 8.28
C MET A 139 5.18 -17.22 7.04
N SER A 140 6.49 -16.96 7.14
CA SER A 140 7.34 -16.61 6.01
C SER A 140 7.36 -17.70 4.96
N PHE A 141 7.67 -18.92 5.37
CA PHE A 141 7.78 -20.09 4.48
C PHE A 141 6.43 -20.50 3.89
N TRP A 142 5.43 -20.69 4.75
CA TRP A 142 4.12 -21.16 4.31
C TRP A 142 3.35 -20.09 3.54
N GLY A 143 3.51 -18.81 3.89
CA GLY A 143 2.99 -17.69 3.11
C GLY A 143 3.59 -17.65 1.71
N ALA A 144 4.92 -17.79 1.58
CA ALA A 144 5.57 -17.87 0.28
C ALA A 144 5.05 -19.05 -0.54
N THR A 145 4.97 -20.24 0.06
CA THR A 145 4.49 -21.47 -0.59
C THR A 145 3.07 -21.31 -1.14
N VAL A 146 2.14 -20.79 -0.33
CA VAL A 146 0.73 -20.64 -0.73
C VAL A 146 0.58 -19.60 -1.82
N ILE A 147 1.14 -18.40 -1.62
CA ILE A 147 0.91 -17.27 -2.54
C ILE A 147 1.59 -17.50 -3.89
N THR A 148 2.82 -17.99 -3.92
CA THR A 148 3.49 -18.27 -5.20
C THR A 148 2.85 -19.43 -5.96
N ASN A 149 2.37 -20.46 -5.23
CA ASN A 149 1.65 -21.57 -5.86
C ASN A 149 0.29 -21.15 -6.49
N LEU A 150 -0.24 -19.98 -6.17
CA LEU A 150 -1.46 -19.48 -6.86
C LEU A 150 -1.23 -19.32 -8.37
N LEU A 151 -0.02 -19.03 -8.80
CA LEU A 151 0.33 -18.88 -10.21
C LEU A 151 0.19 -20.18 -11.00
N SER A 152 0.22 -21.35 -10.34
CA SER A 152 -0.02 -22.64 -11.01
C SER A 152 -1.46 -22.77 -11.57
N ALA A 153 -2.36 -21.86 -11.19
CA ALA A 153 -3.70 -21.78 -11.79
C ALA A 153 -3.69 -21.27 -13.25
N ILE A 154 -2.59 -20.63 -13.70
CA ILE A 154 -2.48 -20.12 -15.07
C ILE A 154 -2.35 -21.33 -16.02
N PRO A 155 -3.27 -21.46 -17.01
CA PRO A 155 -3.24 -22.58 -17.93
C PRO A 155 -1.91 -22.67 -18.69
N TYR A 156 -1.45 -23.87 -18.93
CA TYR A 156 -0.24 -24.26 -19.69
C TYR A 156 1.09 -23.89 -19.07
N ILE A 157 1.26 -22.67 -18.56
CA ILE A 157 2.56 -22.15 -18.08
C ILE A 157 2.68 -22.10 -16.55
N GLY A 158 1.56 -22.25 -15.84
CA GLY A 158 1.49 -21.96 -14.39
C GLY A 158 2.49 -22.73 -13.56
N THR A 159 2.60 -24.04 -13.76
CA THR A 159 3.54 -24.88 -13.01
C THR A 159 4.99 -24.48 -13.29
N SER A 160 5.37 -24.33 -14.55
CA SER A 160 6.72 -23.89 -14.93
C SER A 160 7.06 -22.51 -14.37
N LEU A 161 6.07 -21.60 -14.30
CA LEU A 161 6.25 -20.27 -13.72
C LEU A 161 6.48 -20.35 -12.20
N VAL A 162 5.76 -21.21 -11.50
CA VAL A 162 5.96 -21.44 -10.07
C VAL A 162 7.35 -22.00 -9.79
N GLU A 163 7.76 -23.04 -10.51
CA GLU A 163 9.09 -23.64 -10.39
C GLU A 163 10.21 -22.65 -10.75
N TRP A 164 9.98 -21.79 -11.73
CA TRP A 164 10.92 -20.73 -12.06
C TRP A 164 11.05 -19.70 -10.93
N ILE A 165 9.95 -19.31 -10.28
CA ILE A 165 9.97 -18.39 -9.13
C ILE A 165 10.66 -19.05 -7.92
N TRP A 166 10.37 -20.32 -7.65
CA TRP A 166 11.01 -21.05 -6.56
C TRP A 166 12.49 -21.32 -6.83
N GLY A 167 12.87 -21.48 -8.11
CA GLY A 167 14.21 -21.91 -8.52
C GLY A 167 14.48 -23.39 -8.27
N GLY A 168 13.43 -24.17 -8.19
CA GLY A 168 13.42 -25.60 -7.92
C GLY A 168 11.99 -26.10 -7.81
N PHE A 169 11.80 -27.29 -7.24
CA PHE A 169 10.50 -27.94 -7.11
C PHE A 169 9.71 -27.55 -5.84
N SER A 170 10.31 -26.76 -4.97
CA SER A 170 9.71 -26.27 -3.72
C SER A 170 10.31 -24.92 -3.32
N VAL A 171 9.65 -24.23 -2.39
CA VAL A 171 10.20 -23.04 -1.71
C VAL A 171 11.39 -23.49 -0.89
N ASP A 172 12.58 -22.93 -1.18
CA ASP A 172 13.84 -23.29 -0.55
C ASP A 172 14.85 -22.14 -0.68
N ASN A 173 16.13 -22.41 -0.49
CA ASN A 173 17.23 -21.46 -0.49
C ASN A 173 17.26 -20.56 -1.75
N ALA A 174 17.03 -21.13 -2.93
CA ALA A 174 16.94 -20.38 -4.17
C ALA A 174 15.82 -19.35 -4.16
N THR A 175 14.68 -19.68 -3.56
CA THR A 175 13.55 -18.75 -3.38
C THR A 175 13.92 -17.61 -2.44
N LEU A 176 14.50 -17.94 -1.28
CA LEU A 176 14.90 -16.96 -0.28
C LEU A 176 15.92 -15.95 -0.84
N THR A 177 16.92 -16.43 -1.54
CA THR A 177 17.96 -15.58 -2.17
C THR A 177 17.36 -14.60 -3.19
N ARG A 178 16.45 -15.08 -4.05
CA ARG A 178 15.75 -14.22 -5.03
C ARG A 178 14.87 -13.19 -4.36
N PHE A 179 14.15 -13.58 -3.31
CA PHE A 179 13.27 -12.67 -2.59
C PHE A 179 14.06 -11.60 -1.84
N PHE A 180 15.21 -11.92 -1.29
CA PHE A 180 16.13 -10.91 -0.75
C PHE A 180 16.58 -9.92 -1.83
N THR A 181 16.98 -10.42 -3.00
CA THR A 181 17.40 -9.57 -4.13
C THR A 181 16.27 -8.61 -4.56
N PHE A 182 15.06 -9.13 -4.73
CA PHE A 182 13.91 -8.29 -5.10
C PHE A 182 13.51 -7.33 -3.99
N HIS A 183 13.52 -7.75 -2.73
CA HIS A 183 13.21 -6.87 -1.60
C HIS A 183 14.20 -5.72 -1.50
N PHE A 184 15.47 -5.94 -1.79
CA PHE A 184 16.50 -4.89 -1.82
C PHE A 184 16.32 -3.94 -3.01
N LEU A 185 15.97 -4.47 -4.19
CA LEU A 185 15.86 -3.70 -5.44
C LEU A 185 14.57 -2.88 -5.53
N LEU A 186 13.42 -3.46 -5.17
CA LEU A 186 12.09 -2.86 -5.37
C LEU A 186 11.92 -1.48 -4.71
N PRO A 187 12.43 -1.18 -3.51
CA PRO A 187 12.37 0.16 -2.93
C PRO A 187 12.96 1.25 -3.81
N PHE A 188 14.01 0.97 -4.58
CA PHE A 188 14.58 1.93 -5.53
C PHE A 188 13.68 2.11 -6.76
N ALA A 189 13.01 1.05 -7.21
CA ALA A 189 11.97 1.16 -8.25
C ALA A 189 10.78 1.99 -7.75
N ILE A 190 10.34 1.79 -6.50
CA ILE A 190 9.31 2.60 -5.84
C ILE A 190 9.73 4.08 -5.79
N MET A 191 10.98 4.36 -5.44
CA MET A 191 11.50 5.73 -5.41
C MET A 191 11.45 6.38 -6.80
N GLY A 192 11.88 5.68 -7.85
CA GLY A 192 11.79 6.16 -9.23
C GLY A 192 10.36 6.40 -9.69
N ALA A 193 9.44 5.46 -9.42
CA ALA A 193 8.02 5.61 -9.74
C ALA A 193 7.35 6.73 -8.92
N SER A 194 7.79 6.96 -7.67
CA SER A 194 7.31 8.09 -6.85
C SER A 194 7.71 9.44 -7.44
N MET A 195 8.91 9.55 -8.02
CA MET A 195 9.33 10.76 -8.75
C MET A 195 8.44 11.02 -9.96
N LEU A 196 8.06 9.98 -10.73
CA LEU A 196 7.12 10.11 -11.84
C LEU A 196 5.72 10.51 -11.35
N HIS A 197 5.25 9.93 -10.25
CA HIS A 197 3.97 10.29 -9.63
C HIS A 197 3.92 11.77 -9.23
N LEU A 198 4.99 12.29 -8.62
CA LEU A 198 5.14 13.71 -8.28
C LEU A 198 5.27 14.60 -9.50
N LEU A 199 5.97 14.15 -10.54
CA LEU A 199 6.10 14.89 -11.80
C LEU A 199 4.72 15.18 -12.41
N PHE A 200 3.88 14.16 -12.55
CA PHE A 200 2.51 14.33 -13.05
C PHE A 200 1.63 15.17 -12.11
N LEU A 201 1.81 15.01 -10.79
CA LEU A 201 1.09 15.85 -9.82
C LEU A 201 1.48 17.34 -9.94
N HIS A 202 2.77 17.65 -10.17
CA HIS A 202 3.22 19.03 -10.30
C HIS A 202 2.77 19.69 -11.59
N GLU A 203 2.53 18.92 -12.65
CA GLU A 203 1.97 19.42 -13.91
C GLU A 203 0.54 19.97 -13.72
N THR A 204 -0.29 19.23 -12.99
CA THR A 204 -1.70 19.61 -12.76
C THR A 204 -1.90 20.46 -11.50
N GLY A 205 -1.01 20.35 -10.53
CA GLY A 205 -1.20 20.82 -9.15
C GLY A 205 -2.12 19.91 -8.34
N SER A 206 -2.15 20.13 -7.02
CA SER A 206 -3.01 19.35 -6.11
C SER A 206 -4.48 19.68 -6.28
N ASN A 207 -5.34 18.67 -6.14
CA ASN A 207 -6.77 18.84 -5.96
C ASN A 207 -7.07 19.47 -4.58
N ASN A 208 -8.30 19.80 -4.32
CA ASN A 208 -8.77 20.39 -3.04
C ASN A 208 -10.10 19.76 -2.58
N PRO A 209 -10.55 19.97 -1.33
CA PRO A 209 -11.74 19.34 -0.79
C PRO A 209 -13.05 19.67 -1.51
N THR A 210 -13.14 20.81 -2.19
CA THR A 210 -14.36 21.22 -2.90
C THR A 210 -14.46 20.62 -4.31
N GLY A 211 -13.32 20.18 -4.89
CA GLY A 211 -13.26 19.73 -6.28
C GLY A 211 -13.35 20.84 -7.32
N LEU A 212 -13.44 22.10 -6.89
CA LEU A 212 -13.45 23.28 -7.77
C LEU A 212 -12.02 23.73 -8.08
N SER A 213 -11.86 24.48 -9.18
CA SER A 213 -10.55 25.05 -9.52
C SER A 213 -10.06 26.01 -8.43
N SER A 214 -8.84 25.79 -7.94
CA SER A 214 -8.18 26.64 -6.95
C SER A 214 -7.22 27.66 -7.56
N ASN A 215 -7.28 27.90 -8.88
CA ASN A 215 -6.33 28.79 -9.56
C ASN A 215 -6.36 30.23 -9.05
N THR A 216 -7.48 30.68 -8.51
CA THR A 216 -7.66 32.02 -7.95
C THR A 216 -7.29 32.14 -6.47
N ASP A 217 -7.08 31.00 -5.78
CA ASP A 217 -6.80 30.98 -4.34
C ASP A 217 -5.73 29.93 -4.03
N LYS A 218 -4.48 30.26 -4.37
CA LYS A 218 -3.30 29.45 -4.06
C LYS A 218 -2.33 30.23 -3.19
N ILE A 219 -1.69 29.49 -2.28
CA ILE A 219 -0.62 29.99 -1.42
C ILE A 219 0.67 29.22 -1.71
N PRO A 220 1.85 29.76 -1.42
CA PRO A 220 3.10 29.02 -1.56
C PRO A 220 3.11 27.84 -0.58
N PHE A 221 3.71 26.72 -0.97
CA PHE A 221 3.80 25.53 -0.11
C PHE A 221 4.55 25.83 1.19
N HIS A 222 5.68 26.51 1.11
CA HIS A 222 6.40 26.97 2.29
C HIS A 222 5.98 28.42 2.60
N PRO A 223 5.64 28.75 3.87
CA PRO A 223 5.79 27.93 5.07
C PRO A 223 4.57 27.06 5.44
N TYR A 224 3.41 27.30 4.85
CA TYR A 224 2.14 26.74 5.35
C TYR A 224 2.11 25.21 5.37
N TYR A 225 2.31 24.57 4.24
CA TYR A 225 2.23 23.12 4.15
C TYR A 225 3.52 22.43 4.57
N THR A 226 4.64 23.14 4.60
CA THR A 226 5.87 22.64 5.23
C THR A 226 5.66 22.39 6.72
N TYR A 227 5.08 23.36 7.45
CA TYR A 227 4.80 23.16 8.88
C TYR A 227 3.68 22.17 9.14
N LYS A 228 2.67 22.13 8.28
CA LYS A 228 1.59 21.13 8.37
C LYS A 228 2.11 19.72 8.15
N ASP A 229 2.98 19.50 7.19
CA ASP A 229 3.63 18.22 6.95
C ASP A 229 4.59 17.85 8.08
N LEU A 230 5.30 18.80 8.66
CA LEU A 230 6.15 18.56 9.82
C LEU A 230 5.33 18.08 11.03
N LEU A 231 4.17 18.67 11.28
CA LEU A 231 3.25 18.19 12.33
C LEU A 231 2.79 16.75 12.03
N GLY A 232 2.35 16.47 10.79
CA GLY A 232 1.95 15.13 10.38
C GLY A 232 3.08 14.11 10.53
N ALA A 233 4.30 14.47 10.14
CA ALA A 233 5.50 13.65 10.29
C ALA A 233 5.81 13.36 11.76
N THR A 234 5.70 14.36 12.63
CA THR A 234 5.91 14.19 14.09
C THR A 234 4.89 13.20 14.66
N LEU A 235 3.62 13.33 14.32
CA LEU A 235 2.57 12.41 14.79
C LEU A 235 2.76 10.99 14.28
N LEU A 236 3.12 10.82 13.01
CA LEU A 236 3.41 9.50 12.42
C LEU A 236 4.60 8.83 13.10
N MET A 237 5.71 9.57 13.29
CA MET A 237 6.91 9.05 13.95
C MET A 237 6.64 8.73 15.42
N LEU A 238 5.84 9.53 16.13
CA LEU A 238 5.43 9.23 17.50
C LEU A 238 4.65 7.91 17.56
N LEU A 239 3.66 7.71 16.67
CA LEU A 239 2.88 6.47 16.62
C LEU A 239 3.76 5.26 16.29
N LEU A 240 4.65 5.38 15.30
CA LEU A 240 5.60 4.32 14.94
C LEU A 240 6.54 3.97 16.12
N LEU A 241 7.07 4.97 16.81
CA LEU A 241 7.92 4.76 17.98
C LEU A 241 7.16 4.12 19.13
N LEU A 242 5.92 4.52 19.40
CA LEU A 242 5.07 3.89 20.41
C LEU A 242 4.86 2.40 20.11
N LEU A 243 4.58 2.04 18.88
CA LEU A 243 4.48 0.63 18.48
C LEU A 243 5.81 -0.10 18.63
N ALA A 244 6.89 0.44 18.07
CA ALA A 244 8.20 -0.21 18.06
C ALA A 244 8.79 -0.42 19.45
N LEU A 245 8.50 0.48 20.41
CA LEU A 245 9.05 0.45 21.76
C LEU A 245 8.17 -0.32 22.77
N PHE A 246 6.84 -0.20 22.67
CA PHE A 246 5.93 -0.70 23.70
C PHE A 246 5.08 -1.90 23.27
N SER A 247 4.86 -2.06 21.96
CA SER A 247 4.00 -3.15 21.43
C SER A 247 4.46 -3.62 20.05
N PRO A 248 5.75 -4.02 19.88
CA PRO A 248 6.35 -4.28 18.58
C PRO A 248 5.70 -5.45 17.83
N ASN A 249 5.04 -6.37 18.52
CA ASN A 249 4.45 -7.58 17.96
C ASN A 249 2.93 -7.49 17.74
N LEU A 250 2.32 -6.31 18.06
CA LEU A 250 0.86 -6.13 18.03
C LEU A 250 0.24 -6.43 16.65
N LEU A 251 0.94 -6.06 15.59
CA LEU A 251 0.45 -6.18 14.21
C LEU A 251 1.03 -7.39 13.46
N GLY A 252 1.89 -8.18 14.10
CA GLY A 252 2.53 -9.35 13.52
C GLY A 252 1.82 -10.66 13.88
N ASP A 253 2.23 -11.75 13.25
CA ASP A 253 1.75 -13.09 13.53
C ASP A 253 2.71 -13.83 14.47
N PRO A 254 2.24 -14.42 15.60
CA PRO A 254 3.09 -15.12 16.57
C PRO A 254 3.78 -16.38 15.98
N GLU A 255 3.17 -17.07 15.03
CA GLU A 255 3.77 -18.23 14.37
C GLU A 255 5.07 -17.90 13.62
N ASN A 256 5.27 -16.64 13.25
CA ASN A 256 6.49 -16.23 12.55
C ASN A 256 7.70 -16.04 13.48
N PHE A 257 7.53 -16.25 14.80
CA PHE A 257 8.64 -16.35 15.78
C PHE A 257 9.16 -17.78 15.96
N THR A 258 8.59 -18.76 15.24
CA THR A 258 9.07 -20.13 15.16
C THR A 258 9.82 -20.31 13.84
N PRO A 259 11.03 -20.95 13.84
CA PRO A 259 11.77 -21.22 12.61
C PRO A 259 10.94 -22.03 11.61
N ALA A 260 11.13 -21.76 10.32
CA ALA A 260 10.43 -22.46 9.25
C ALA A 260 10.65 -23.98 9.33
N ASN A 261 9.55 -24.73 9.31
CA ASN A 261 9.57 -26.18 9.21
C ASN A 261 8.66 -26.64 8.05
N PRO A 262 9.24 -27.12 6.95
CA PRO A 262 8.45 -27.56 5.79
C PRO A 262 7.60 -28.80 6.03
N LEU A 263 7.84 -29.54 7.13
CA LEU A 263 7.10 -30.74 7.49
C LEU A 263 5.91 -30.48 8.42
N VAL A 264 5.79 -29.27 8.96
CA VAL A 264 4.73 -28.90 9.92
C VAL A 264 3.99 -27.67 9.41
N THR A 265 2.77 -27.88 8.93
CA THR A 265 1.90 -26.80 8.47
C THR A 265 1.25 -26.08 9.65
N PRO A 266 1.34 -24.75 9.76
CA PRO A 266 0.62 -23.98 10.77
C PRO A 266 -0.91 -24.15 10.63
N PRO A 267 -1.67 -24.11 11.74
CA PRO A 267 -3.12 -24.28 11.71
C PRO A 267 -3.84 -23.23 10.83
N HIS A 268 -3.33 -22.01 10.80
CA HIS A 268 -3.90 -20.90 10.05
C HIS A 268 -2.83 -20.14 9.29
N ILE A 269 -2.68 -20.44 7.99
CA ILE A 269 -1.82 -19.65 7.10
C ILE A 269 -2.62 -18.46 6.61
N LYS A 270 -2.23 -17.27 7.04
CA LYS A 270 -2.83 -15.99 6.61
C LYS A 270 -1.73 -14.95 6.32
N PRO A 271 -1.96 -14.05 5.36
CA PRO A 271 -1.05 -12.94 5.14
C PRO A 271 -1.18 -11.87 6.23
N GLU A 272 -0.28 -10.90 6.21
CA GLU A 272 -0.35 -9.69 7.05
C GLU A 272 -1.67 -8.93 6.83
N TRP A 273 -2.10 -8.19 7.85
CA TRP A 273 -3.43 -7.56 7.93
C TRP A 273 -3.76 -6.69 6.69
N TYR A 274 -2.78 -6.04 6.10
CA TYR A 274 -2.97 -5.16 4.95
C TYR A 274 -3.26 -5.90 3.63
N PHE A 275 -3.09 -7.20 3.58
CA PHE A 275 -3.47 -8.05 2.44
C PHE A 275 -4.77 -8.82 2.65
N LEU A 276 -5.31 -8.84 3.87
CA LEU A 276 -6.44 -9.71 4.23
C LEU A 276 -7.70 -9.45 3.41
N PHE A 277 -8.01 -8.20 3.05
CA PHE A 277 -9.19 -7.91 2.22
C PHE A 277 -9.10 -8.57 0.85
N ALA A 278 -7.93 -8.51 0.19
CA ALA A 278 -7.71 -9.14 -1.12
C ALA A 278 -7.64 -10.68 -0.99
N TYR A 279 -7.08 -11.18 0.12
CA TYR A 279 -7.07 -12.59 0.46
C TYR A 279 -8.48 -13.15 0.72
N ALA A 280 -9.38 -12.39 1.35
CA ALA A 280 -10.78 -12.76 1.47
C ALA A 280 -11.47 -12.88 0.11
N ILE A 281 -11.23 -11.93 -0.79
CA ILE A 281 -11.76 -11.97 -2.17
C ILE A 281 -11.24 -13.21 -2.92
N LEU A 282 -9.97 -13.52 -2.82
CA LEU A 282 -9.37 -14.75 -3.39
C LEU A 282 -10.11 -16.01 -2.93
N ARG A 283 -10.32 -16.15 -1.61
CA ARG A 283 -10.93 -17.34 -1.00
C ARG A 283 -12.43 -17.46 -1.24
N SER A 284 -13.10 -16.36 -1.59
CA SER A 284 -14.56 -16.32 -1.83
C SER A 284 -14.98 -17.07 -3.10
N ILE A 285 -14.05 -17.32 -4.02
CA ILE A 285 -14.33 -17.96 -5.30
C ILE A 285 -13.85 -19.41 -5.26
N PRO A 286 -14.76 -20.41 -5.42
CA PRO A 286 -14.42 -21.82 -5.30
C PRO A 286 -13.69 -22.38 -6.56
N ASN A 287 -12.97 -21.54 -7.28
CA ASN A 287 -12.14 -21.88 -8.41
C ASN A 287 -10.80 -21.16 -8.30
N LYS A 288 -9.69 -21.91 -8.36
CA LYS A 288 -8.34 -21.38 -8.13
C LYS A 288 -8.00 -20.23 -9.08
N LEU A 289 -8.22 -20.39 -10.38
CA LEU A 289 -7.95 -19.34 -11.38
C LEU A 289 -8.86 -18.13 -11.16
N GLY A 290 -10.16 -18.36 -10.94
CA GLY A 290 -11.13 -17.30 -10.65
C GLY A 290 -10.74 -16.49 -9.43
N GLY A 291 -10.32 -17.16 -8.36
CA GLY A 291 -9.85 -16.50 -7.13
C GLY A 291 -8.60 -15.65 -7.37
N VAL A 292 -7.61 -16.15 -8.10
CA VAL A 292 -6.39 -15.41 -8.46
C VAL A 292 -6.71 -14.17 -9.30
N LEU A 293 -7.60 -14.32 -10.28
CA LEU A 293 -8.06 -13.19 -11.10
C LEU A 293 -8.79 -12.15 -10.24
N ALA A 294 -9.68 -12.58 -9.35
CA ALA A 294 -10.42 -11.67 -8.47
C ALA A 294 -9.49 -10.93 -7.50
N LEU A 295 -8.47 -11.58 -6.95
CA LEU A 295 -7.43 -10.93 -6.14
C LEU A 295 -6.73 -9.84 -6.97
N LEU A 296 -6.26 -10.15 -8.17
CA LEU A 296 -5.59 -9.18 -9.02
C LEU A 296 -6.52 -8.02 -9.39
N PHE A 297 -7.76 -8.32 -9.79
CA PHE A 297 -8.74 -7.30 -10.14
C PHE A 297 -9.22 -6.49 -8.94
N SER A 298 -9.11 -6.97 -7.72
CA SER A 298 -9.42 -6.17 -6.54
C SER A 298 -8.54 -4.91 -6.41
N ILE A 299 -7.33 -4.95 -6.97
CA ILE A 299 -6.44 -3.79 -7.05
C ILE A 299 -6.60 -3.08 -8.41
N LEU A 300 -6.62 -3.83 -9.52
CA LEU A 300 -6.68 -3.25 -10.85
C LEU A 300 -7.98 -2.50 -11.14
N VAL A 301 -9.07 -2.78 -10.42
CA VAL A 301 -10.33 -2.01 -10.54
C VAL A 301 -10.12 -0.51 -10.31
N LEU A 302 -9.14 -0.12 -9.52
CA LEU A 302 -8.79 1.27 -9.29
C LEU A 302 -8.38 2.00 -10.57
N THR A 303 -7.76 1.31 -11.54
CA THR A 303 -7.38 1.90 -12.83
C THR A 303 -8.60 2.26 -13.70
N LEU A 304 -9.75 1.61 -13.45
CA LEU A 304 -10.99 1.85 -14.18
C LEU A 304 -11.79 3.03 -13.65
N ILE A 305 -11.56 3.44 -12.39
CA ILE A 305 -12.35 4.50 -11.72
C ILE A 305 -12.41 5.81 -12.53
N PRO A 306 -11.31 6.33 -13.11
CA PRO A 306 -11.39 7.53 -13.94
C PRO A 306 -12.30 7.39 -15.16
N MET A 307 -12.43 6.19 -15.72
CA MET A 307 -13.30 5.90 -16.87
C MET A 307 -14.76 5.69 -16.46
N LEU A 308 -14.99 5.23 -15.22
CA LEU A 308 -16.31 5.02 -14.66
C LEU A 308 -16.92 6.28 -14.04
N HIS A 309 -16.18 7.39 -14.03
CA HIS A 309 -16.67 8.66 -13.51
C HIS A 309 -17.74 9.27 -14.41
N THR A 310 -18.97 9.30 -13.92
CA THR A 310 -20.14 9.80 -14.66
C THR A 310 -20.74 11.06 -14.05
N SER A 311 -20.21 11.52 -12.92
CA SER A 311 -20.66 12.74 -12.25
C SER A 311 -20.19 14.00 -12.96
N LYS A 312 -21.00 15.07 -12.90
CA LYS A 312 -20.59 16.43 -13.28
C LYS A 312 -19.76 17.12 -12.18
N GLN A 313 -19.79 16.64 -10.96
CA GLN A 313 -18.95 17.09 -9.85
C GLN A 313 -17.76 16.15 -9.67
N ARG A 314 -16.60 16.70 -9.38
CA ARG A 314 -15.35 15.97 -9.27
C ARG A 314 -15.28 15.05 -8.04
N GLY A 315 -15.64 15.57 -6.88
CA GLY A 315 -15.57 14.83 -5.59
C GLY A 315 -16.95 14.52 -5.03
N ASN A 316 -16.97 13.88 -3.85
CA ASN A 316 -18.21 13.52 -3.16
C ASN A 316 -18.70 14.59 -2.17
N THR A 317 -17.98 15.69 -1.98
CA THR A 317 -18.27 16.71 -0.95
C THR A 317 -19.70 17.21 -0.99
N PHE A 318 -20.30 17.36 -2.17
CA PHE A 318 -21.67 17.85 -2.38
C PHE A 318 -22.61 16.77 -2.91
N ARG A 319 -22.26 15.48 -2.71
CA ARG A 319 -22.97 14.34 -3.29
C ARG A 319 -23.31 13.33 -2.20
N PRO A 320 -24.43 13.50 -1.46
CA PRO A 320 -24.76 12.73 -0.26
C PRO A 320 -24.94 11.22 -0.52
N LEU A 321 -25.51 10.83 -1.66
CA LEU A 321 -25.67 9.40 -2.00
C LEU A 321 -24.32 8.75 -2.32
N SER A 322 -23.45 9.47 -3.05
CA SER A 322 -22.08 9.01 -3.30
C SER A 322 -21.25 8.95 -2.02
N GLN A 323 -21.45 9.87 -1.05
CA GLN A 323 -20.82 9.78 0.28
C GLN A 323 -21.25 8.50 1.00
N THR A 324 -22.56 8.21 1.05
CA THR A 324 -23.08 6.98 1.66
C THR A 324 -22.45 5.74 1.02
N LEU A 325 -22.36 5.73 -0.32
CA LEU A 325 -21.77 4.61 -1.04
C LEU A 325 -20.26 4.45 -0.76
N PHE A 326 -19.52 5.56 -0.63
CA PHE A 326 -18.12 5.53 -0.23
C PHE A 326 -17.94 4.92 1.17
N TRP A 327 -18.73 5.32 2.15
CA TRP A 327 -18.63 4.76 3.50
C TRP A 327 -19.08 3.30 3.56
N THR A 328 -20.05 2.90 2.72
CA THR A 328 -20.43 1.50 2.53
C THR A 328 -19.24 0.69 1.98
N LEU A 329 -18.47 1.24 1.03
CA LEU A 329 -17.25 0.62 0.52
C LEU A 329 -16.21 0.44 1.63
N ILE A 330 -15.96 1.48 2.43
CA ILE A 330 -15.01 1.40 3.55
C ILE A 330 -15.43 0.32 4.57
N SER A 331 -16.71 0.30 4.96
CA SER A 331 -17.25 -0.74 5.85
C SER A 331 -17.09 -2.14 5.26
N ASN A 332 -17.32 -2.29 3.96
CA ASN A 332 -17.16 -3.56 3.26
C ASN A 332 -15.69 -4.03 3.21
N ILE A 333 -14.74 -3.11 3.01
CA ILE A 333 -13.30 -3.43 3.06
C ILE A 333 -12.89 -3.87 4.47
N ILE A 334 -13.43 -3.25 5.52
CA ILE A 334 -13.19 -3.66 6.91
C ILE A 334 -13.74 -5.07 7.15
N ILE A 335 -14.95 -5.37 6.67
CA ILE A 335 -15.53 -6.73 6.75
C ILE A 335 -14.64 -7.73 6.00
N LEU A 336 -14.21 -7.42 4.79
CA LEU A 336 -13.31 -8.28 4.02
C LEU A 336 -11.97 -8.50 4.74
N THR A 337 -11.41 -7.47 5.36
CA THR A 337 -10.18 -7.58 6.16
C THR A 337 -10.38 -8.53 7.35
N TRP A 338 -11.50 -8.39 8.06
CA TRP A 338 -11.83 -9.29 9.15
C TRP A 338 -12.02 -10.73 8.67
N ILE A 339 -12.79 -10.95 7.59
CA ILE A 339 -13.02 -12.28 6.99
C ILE A 339 -11.72 -12.90 6.49
N GLY A 340 -10.81 -12.10 5.95
CA GLY A 340 -9.50 -12.59 5.50
C GLY A 340 -8.68 -13.27 6.61
N GLY A 341 -8.88 -12.86 7.87
CA GLY A 341 -8.25 -13.45 9.05
C GLY A 341 -9.02 -14.62 9.67
N GLN A 342 -10.24 -14.94 9.20
CA GLN A 342 -11.08 -16.01 9.77
C GLN A 342 -10.83 -17.37 9.08
N PRO A 343 -11.15 -18.49 9.75
CA PRO A 343 -11.12 -19.82 9.13
C PRO A 343 -12.09 -19.94 7.95
N VAL A 344 -11.86 -20.93 7.06
CA VAL A 344 -12.70 -21.17 5.87
C VAL A 344 -13.84 -22.12 6.24
N GLU A 345 -14.82 -21.61 6.99
CA GLU A 345 -15.99 -22.34 7.47
C GLU A 345 -17.20 -21.42 7.57
N ASP A 346 -18.39 -21.97 7.70
CA ASP A 346 -19.60 -21.18 7.92
C ASP A 346 -19.59 -20.54 9.33
N PRO A 347 -20.03 -19.28 9.47
CA PRO A 347 -20.69 -18.41 8.45
C PRO A 347 -19.71 -17.57 7.59
N PHE A 348 -18.41 -17.67 7.80
CA PHE A 348 -17.41 -16.77 7.19
C PHE A 348 -17.32 -16.91 5.66
N ILE A 349 -17.59 -18.11 5.11
CA ILE A 349 -17.61 -18.35 3.67
C ILE A 349 -18.67 -17.48 3.00
N ILE A 350 -19.92 -17.55 3.48
CA ILE A 350 -21.06 -16.81 2.91
C ILE A 350 -20.85 -15.30 3.06
N ILE A 351 -20.40 -14.84 4.22
CA ILE A 351 -20.12 -13.42 4.45
C ILE A 351 -19.04 -12.92 3.49
N GLY A 352 -17.97 -13.71 3.29
CA GLY A 352 -16.91 -13.41 2.37
C GLY A 352 -17.38 -13.29 0.92
N GLN A 353 -18.23 -14.21 0.48
CA GLN A 353 -18.82 -14.19 -0.88
C GLN A 353 -19.68 -12.96 -1.11
N ILE A 354 -20.57 -12.63 -0.17
CA ILE A 354 -21.43 -11.44 -0.23
C ILE A 354 -20.56 -10.17 -0.26
N ALA A 355 -19.60 -10.05 0.64
CA ALA A 355 -18.74 -8.87 0.72
C ALA A 355 -17.85 -8.72 -0.52
N SER A 356 -17.31 -9.81 -1.07
CA SER A 356 -16.51 -9.78 -2.31
C SER A 356 -17.34 -9.36 -3.51
N THR A 357 -18.55 -9.87 -3.64
CA THR A 357 -19.48 -9.48 -4.70
C THR A 357 -19.87 -8.01 -4.56
N THR A 358 -20.18 -7.57 -3.34
CA THR A 358 -20.52 -6.16 -3.02
C THR A 358 -19.35 -5.22 -3.38
N TYR A 359 -18.10 -5.61 -3.12
CA TYR A 359 -16.92 -4.84 -3.47
C TYR A 359 -16.89 -4.47 -4.96
N PHE A 360 -17.04 -5.45 -5.84
CA PHE A 360 -17.03 -5.21 -7.29
C PHE A 360 -18.29 -4.49 -7.79
N ILE A 361 -19.47 -4.81 -7.23
CA ILE A 361 -20.72 -4.11 -7.57
C ILE A 361 -20.63 -2.62 -7.22
N ILE A 362 -20.04 -2.26 -6.08
CA ILE A 362 -19.88 -0.85 -5.70
C ILE A 362 -19.05 -0.13 -6.75
N PHE A 363 -17.87 -0.63 -7.11
CA PHE A 363 -16.99 0.06 -8.06
C PHE A 363 -17.53 0.11 -9.48
N LEU A 364 -18.02 -1.03 -9.99
CA LEU A 364 -18.34 -1.18 -11.41
C LEU A 364 -19.75 -0.72 -11.78
N ILE A 365 -20.69 -0.81 -10.84
CA ILE A 365 -22.10 -0.56 -11.09
C ILE A 365 -22.62 0.61 -10.26
N LEU A 366 -22.51 0.54 -8.93
CA LEU A 366 -23.20 1.52 -8.07
C LEU A 366 -22.57 2.91 -8.14
N MET A 367 -21.26 3.03 -8.16
CA MET A 367 -20.60 4.35 -8.23
C MET A 367 -21.02 5.11 -9.51
N PRO A 368 -20.93 4.55 -10.73
CA PRO A 368 -21.38 5.24 -11.94
C PRO A 368 -22.90 5.45 -11.99
N ALA A 369 -23.72 4.51 -11.49
CA ALA A 369 -25.18 4.61 -11.50
C ALA A 369 -25.66 5.71 -10.54
N VAL A 370 -25.17 5.71 -9.30
CA VAL A 370 -25.50 6.74 -8.28
C VAL A 370 -25.07 8.12 -8.75
N ALA A 371 -23.90 8.24 -9.37
CA ALA A 371 -23.43 9.49 -9.94
C ALA A 371 -24.36 10.05 -11.02
N LYS A 372 -24.88 9.20 -11.91
CA LYS A 372 -25.90 9.60 -12.91
C LYS A 372 -27.22 10.00 -12.26
N MET A 373 -27.65 9.27 -11.24
CA MET A 373 -28.87 9.56 -10.49
C MET A 373 -28.77 10.93 -9.80
N GLU A 374 -27.65 11.23 -9.15
CA GLU A 374 -27.41 12.53 -8.50
C GLU A 374 -27.40 13.67 -9.52
N ASN A 375 -26.79 13.49 -10.73
CA ASN A 375 -26.87 14.49 -11.79
C ASN A 375 -28.34 14.78 -12.20
N PHE A 376 -29.16 13.73 -12.30
CA PHE A 376 -30.57 13.88 -12.65
C PHE A 376 -31.36 14.61 -11.54
N LEU A 377 -31.15 14.24 -10.27
CA LEU A 377 -31.82 14.88 -9.13
C LEU A 377 -31.44 16.35 -8.99
N MET A 378 -30.21 16.71 -9.29
CA MET A 378 -29.71 18.09 -9.26
C MET A 378 -30.05 18.88 -10.55
N LYS A 379 -30.77 18.27 -11.48
CA LYS A 379 -31.12 18.86 -12.78
C LYS A 379 -29.92 19.36 -13.60
N TRP A 380 -28.87 18.57 -13.60
CA TRP A 380 -27.62 18.89 -14.31
C TRP A 380 -27.48 18.14 -15.62
#